data_cec2d7b0998f5802761b67571d12e32f
#
_entry.id   cec2d7b0998f5802761b67571d12e32f
#
_cell.length_a   1.000
_cell.length_b   1.000
_cell.length_c   1.000
_cell.angle_alpha   90.00
_cell.angle_beta   90.00
_cell.angle_gamma   90.00
#
_symmetry.space_group_name_H-M   'P 1'
#
loop_
_entity.id
_entity.type
_entity.pdbx_description
1 polymer ?
#
loop_
_entity_poly.entity_id
_entity_poly.type
_entity_poly.pdbx_seq_one_letter_code
_entity_poly.pdbx_strand_id
1 'polypeptide(L)'
;DAPETKQDCPDGWAAGRLATTHLQSLISGRNVICERKDTDRYGRTVAICRAGGEDLGALMVRDGYAWAFLRYSADYAGQEALAKRESLGVHLHGCLPAWDWRAAQRQ
;
A
#
# COMPACT_ATOMS: atom_id res chain seq x y z
N ASP A 1 2.69 -1.17 2.63
CA ASP A 1 2.41 -2.48 2.07
C ASP A 1 1.00 -2.46 1.46
N ALA A 2 0.89 -2.77 0.19
CA ALA A 2 -0.39 -2.80 -0.52
C ALA A 2 -1.08 -4.16 -0.35
N PRO A 3 -2.41 -4.22 -0.55
CA PRO A 3 -3.10 -5.51 -0.58
C PRO A 3 -2.49 -6.45 -1.62
N GLU A 4 -2.49 -7.73 -1.32
CA GLU A 4 -2.10 -8.74 -2.30
C GLU A 4 -3.09 -8.71 -3.47
N THR A 5 -2.62 -9.05 -4.68
CA THR A 5 -3.43 -8.94 -5.90
C THR A 5 -4.80 -9.62 -5.79
N LYS A 6 -4.84 -10.74 -5.08
CA LYS A 6 -6.07 -11.53 -4.91
C LYS A 6 -6.82 -11.23 -3.61
N GLN A 7 -6.35 -10.26 -2.84
CA GLN A 7 -6.94 -9.98 -1.54
C GLN A 7 -8.30 -9.31 -1.66
N ASP A 8 -9.30 -9.92 -1.06
CA ASP A 8 -10.61 -9.31 -0.82
C ASP A 8 -10.76 -8.99 0.66
N CYS A 9 -11.58 -7.99 0.97
CA CYS A 9 -11.94 -7.65 2.35
C CYS A 9 -13.16 -8.43 2.78
N PRO A 10 -13.43 -8.53 4.10
CA PRO A 10 -14.56 -9.32 4.59
C PRO A 10 -15.91 -8.96 3.99
N ASP A 11 -16.10 -7.70 3.58
CA ASP A 11 -17.33 -7.24 2.95
C ASP A 11 -17.38 -7.48 1.43
N GLY A 12 -16.36 -8.12 0.87
CA GLY A 12 -16.27 -8.39 -0.57
C GLY A 12 -15.59 -7.32 -1.39
N TRP A 13 -15.13 -6.22 -0.77
CA TRP A 13 -14.41 -5.18 -1.49
C TRP A 13 -13.08 -5.73 -2.01
N ALA A 14 -12.84 -5.59 -3.32
CA ALA A 14 -11.72 -6.22 -4.01
C ALA A 14 -10.44 -5.39 -3.84
N ALA A 15 -9.89 -5.38 -2.63
CA ALA A 15 -8.77 -4.52 -2.23
C ALA A 15 -7.57 -4.64 -3.17
N GLY A 16 -7.15 -5.87 -3.50
CA GLY A 16 -5.97 -6.09 -4.34
C GLY A 16 -6.13 -5.55 -5.74
N ARG A 17 -7.25 -5.86 -6.39
CA ARG A 17 -7.52 -5.37 -7.73
C ARG A 17 -7.67 -3.85 -7.77
N LEU A 18 -8.36 -3.28 -6.79
CA LEU A 18 -8.61 -1.84 -6.75
C LEU A 18 -7.33 -1.06 -6.41
N ALA A 19 -6.48 -1.61 -5.54
CA ALA A 19 -5.17 -1.00 -5.28
C ALA A 19 -4.30 -0.99 -6.55
N THR A 20 -4.30 -2.08 -7.32
CA THR A 20 -3.57 -2.15 -8.59
C THR A 20 -4.09 -1.09 -9.56
N THR A 21 -5.40 -0.98 -9.72
CA THR A 21 -6.00 0.03 -10.60
C THR A 21 -5.66 1.44 -10.15
N HIS A 22 -5.69 1.70 -8.85
CA HIS A 22 -5.35 3.01 -8.32
C HIS A 22 -3.89 3.38 -8.59
N LEU A 23 -2.96 2.44 -8.37
CA LEU A 23 -1.55 2.67 -8.68
C LEU A 23 -1.36 2.94 -10.17
N GLN A 24 -2.02 2.18 -11.03
CA GLN A 24 -1.97 2.41 -12.47
C GLN A 24 -2.43 3.82 -12.83
N SER A 25 -3.49 4.33 -12.18
CA SER A 25 -3.96 5.69 -12.41
C SER A 25 -2.95 6.76 -11.99
N LEU A 26 -2.19 6.49 -10.93
CA LEU A 26 -1.18 7.43 -10.42
C LEU A 26 0.03 7.51 -11.35
N ILE A 27 0.36 6.45 -12.09
CA ILE A 27 1.56 6.39 -12.92
C ILE A 27 1.29 6.55 -14.42
N SER A 28 0.04 6.52 -14.84
CA SER A 28 -0.32 6.57 -16.27
C SER A 28 0.21 7.83 -16.95
N GLY A 29 0.96 7.65 -18.04
CA GLY A 29 1.55 8.75 -18.79
C GLY A 29 2.67 9.48 -18.08
N ARG A 30 3.19 8.95 -16.98
CA ARG A 30 4.22 9.58 -16.15
C ARG A 30 5.47 8.71 -16.09
N ASN A 31 6.62 9.36 -15.98
CA ASN A 31 7.88 8.67 -15.72
C ASN A 31 7.97 8.34 -14.24
N VAL A 32 8.26 7.07 -13.93
CA VAL A 32 8.45 6.61 -12.56
C VAL A 32 9.94 6.41 -12.31
N ILE A 33 10.44 7.04 -11.25
CA ILE A 33 11.84 6.92 -10.83
C ILE A 33 11.84 6.28 -9.44
N CYS A 34 12.54 5.15 -9.31
CA CYS A 34 12.64 4.44 -8.05
C CYS A 34 14.04 4.56 -7.48
N GLU A 35 14.14 4.88 -6.20
CA GLU A 35 15.39 4.97 -5.47
C GLU A 35 15.46 3.83 -4.47
N ARG A 36 16.48 2.97 -4.61
CA ARG A 36 16.68 1.89 -3.68
C ARG A 36 17.12 2.46 -2.32
N LYS A 37 16.43 2.04 -1.26
CA LYS A 37 16.73 2.47 0.10
C LYS A 37 17.41 1.40 0.92
N ASP A 38 17.01 0.13 0.73
CA ASP A 38 17.49 -0.95 1.56
C ASP A 38 17.19 -2.30 0.91
N THR A 39 17.69 -3.35 1.54
CA THR A 39 17.30 -4.72 1.25
C THR A 39 16.75 -5.30 2.55
N ASP A 40 15.56 -5.86 2.53
CA ASP A 40 14.99 -6.43 3.74
C ASP A 40 15.66 -7.76 4.10
N ARG A 41 15.29 -8.33 5.25
CA ARG A 41 15.92 -9.56 5.75
C ARG A 41 15.66 -10.77 4.87
N TYR A 42 14.70 -10.69 3.93
CA TYR A 42 14.40 -11.76 2.97
C TYR A 42 15.07 -11.52 1.61
N GLY A 43 15.94 -10.51 1.51
CA GLY A 43 16.63 -10.17 0.27
C GLY A 43 15.81 -9.35 -0.71
N ARG A 44 14.63 -8.87 -0.34
CA ARG A 44 13.80 -8.03 -1.22
C ARG A 44 14.31 -6.59 -1.20
N THR A 45 14.32 -5.96 -2.38
CA THR A 45 14.68 -4.56 -2.50
C THR A 45 13.54 -3.69 -1.96
N VAL A 46 13.89 -2.78 -1.06
CA VAL A 46 12.99 -1.74 -0.58
C VAL A 46 13.34 -0.45 -1.30
N ALA A 47 12.38 0.14 -1.98
CA ALA A 47 12.59 1.32 -2.81
C ALA A 47 11.47 2.33 -2.57
N ILE A 48 11.81 3.62 -2.79
CA ILE A 48 10.82 4.69 -2.88
C ILE A 48 10.70 5.06 -4.34
N CYS A 49 9.50 4.96 -4.88
CA CYS A 49 9.21 5.28 -6.26
C CYS A 49 8.40 6.58 -6.34
N ARG A 50 8.80 7.46 -7.25
CA ARG A 50 8.17 8.76 -7.42
C ARG A 50 7.74 8.94 -8.86
N ALA A 51 6.60 9.61 -9.04
CA ALA A 51 6.13 10.09 -10.32
C ALA A 51 5.88 11.59 -10.17
N GLY A 52 6.50 12.41 -11.03
CA GLY A 52 6.40 13.87 -10.93
C GLY A 52 6.83 14.42 -9.58
N GLY A 53 7.82 13.78 -8.94
CA GLY A 53 8.32 14.20 -7.63
C GLY A 53 7.48 13.71 -6.44
N GLU A 54 6.35 13.05 -6.69
CA GLU A 54 5.48 12.55 -5.61
C GLU A 54 5.82 11.10 -5.26
N ASP A 55 5.91 10.82 -3.96
CA ASP A 55 6.14 9.46 -3.42
C ASP A 55 4.87 8.63 -3.62
N LEU A 56 4.95 7.63 -4.50
CA LEU A 56 3.80 6.78 -4.83
C LEU A 56 3.33 5.95 -3.65
N GLY A 57 4.26 5.49 -2.80
CA GLY A 57 3.89 4.76 -1.58
C GLY A 57 3.09 5.64 -0.62
N ALA A 58 3.52 6.89 -0.44
CA ALA A 58 2.82 7.85 0.40
C ALA A 58 1.41 8.12 -0.13
N LEU A 59 1.26 8.29 -1.45
CA LEU A 59 -0.05 8.52 -2.07
C LEU A 59 -0.97 7.31 -1.90
N MET A 60 -0.46 6.10 -2.11
CA MET A 60 -1.25 4.88 -1.93
C MET A 60 -1.75 4.75 -0.49
N VAL A 61 -0.91 5.01 0.49
CA VAL A 61 -1.29 4.98 1.91
C VAL A 61 -2.30 6.08 2.22
N ARG A 62 -2.04 7.31 1.76
CA ARG A 62 -2.91 8.47 2.01
C ARG A 62 -4.31 8.27 1.42
N ASP A 63 -4.39 7.61 0.26
CA ASP A 63 -5.65 7.39 -0.45
C ASP A 63 -6.40 6.15 0.04
N GLY A 64 -5.82 5.39 0.97
CA GLY A 64 -6.48 4.23 1.57
C GLY A 64 -6.32 2.93 0.79
N TYR A 65 -5.30 2.83 -0.07
CA TYR A 65 -5.04 1.62 -0.86
C TYR A 65 -3.79 0.85 -0.41
N ALA A 66 -3.21 1.23 0.72
CA ALA A 66 -2.07 0.54 1.29
C ALA A 66 -1.96 0.86 2.78
N TRP A 67 -1.18 0.05 3.50
CA TRP A 67 -0.89 0.27 4.92
C TRP A 67 0.54 0.70 5.10
N ALA A 68 0.79 1.54 6.12
CA ALA A 68 2.13 1.81 6.60
C ALA A 68 2.61 0.58 7.37
N PHE A 69 3.76 0.00 6.94
CA PHE A 69 4.34 -1.13 7.66
C PHE A 69 5.29 -0.60 8.74
N LEU A 70 4.73 -0.34 9.92
CA LEU A 70 5.43 0.35 11.01
C LEU A 70 6.61 -0.45 11.58
N ARG A 71 6.61 -1.77 11.44
CA ARG A 71 7.74 -2.61 11.82
C ARG A 71 8.99 -2.32 10.99
N TYR A 72 8.81 -1.80 9.77
CA TYR A 72 9.92 -1.44 8.90
C TYR A 72 10.27 0.04 9.06
N SER A 73 9.27 0.90 8.97
CA SER A 73 9.47 2.35 8.95
C SER A 73 8.21 3.09 9.39
N ALA A 74 8.38 4.23 10.05
CA ALA A 74 7.29 5.13 10.41
C ALA A 74 7.05 6.21 9.33
N ASP A 75 7.71 6.14 8.18
CA ASP A 75 7.68 7.20 7.17
C ASP A 75 6.27 7.52 6.66
N TYR A 76 5.36 6.55 6.64
CA TYR A 76 4.01 6.74 6.14
C TYR A 76 2.94 6.76 7.23
N ALA A 77 3.35 6.85 8.50
CA ALA A 77 2.41 6.83 9.62
C ALA A 77 1.42 8.00 9.58
N GLY A 78 1.89 9.19 9.17
CA GLY A 78 1.04 10.37 9.05
C GLY A 78 -0.03 10.21 7.97
N GLN A 79 0.35 9.72 6.81
CA GLN A 79 -0.58 9.46 5.72
C GLN A 79 -1.62 8.41 6.11
N GLU A 80 -1.20 7.35 6.80
CA GLU A 80 -2.12 6.33 7.27
C GLU A 80 -3.11 6.88 8.29
N ALA A 81 -2.66 7.72 9.21
CA ALA A 81 -3.53 8.35 10.20
C ALA A 81 -4.63 9.17 9.53
N LEU A 82 -4.28 9.92 8.48
CA LEU A 82 -5.26 10.71 7.71
C LEU A 82 -6.26 9.82 6.99
N ALA A 83 -5.79 8.76 6.34
CA ALA A 83 -6.67 7.81 5.63
C ALA A 83 -7.65 7.13 6.58
N LYS A 84 -7.19 6.75 7.78
CA LYS A 84 -8.05 6.17 8.82
C LYS A 84 -9.10 7.17 9.29
N ARG A 85 -8.69 8.40 9.55
CA ARG A 85 -9.61 9.45 9.99
C ARG A 85 -10.72 9.70 8.98
N GLU A 86 -10.39 9.63 7.69
CA GLU A 86 -11.33 9.86 6.61
C GLU A 86 -12.06 8.58 6.17
N SER A 87 -11.76 7.45 6.79
CA SER A 87 -12.35 6.14 6.49
C SER A 87 -12.25 5.78 5.00
N LEU A 88 -11.03 5.86 4.45
CA LEU A 88 -10.80 5.61 3.03
C LEU A 88 -10.39 4.15 2.78
N GLY A 89 -10.89 3.57 1.69
CA GLY A 89 -10.45 2.32 1.13
C GLY A 89 -10.39 1.17 2.13
N VAL A 90 -9.19 0.64 2.36
CA VAL A 90 -9.00 -0.51 3.27
C VAL A 90 -9.48 -0.24 4.69
N HIS A 91 -9.50 1.02 5.11
CA HIS A 91 -9.95 1.41 6.45
C HIS A 91 -11.48 1.50 6.54
N LEU A 92 -12.14 1.84 5.44
CA LEU A 92 -13.60 1.85 5.36
C LEU A 92 -14.16 0.42 5.33
N HIS A 93 -13.48 -0.48 4.60
CA HIS A 93 -13.99 -1.83 4.34
C HIS A 93 -13.51 -2.87 5.35
N GLY A 94 -12.80 -2.46 6.40
CA GLY A 94 -12.35 -3.36 7.45
C GLY A 94 -11.39 -4.44 6.98
N CYS A 95 -10.54 -4.12 6.00
CA CYS A 95 -9.63 -5.08 5.42
C CYS A 95 -8.52 -5.47 6.40
N LEU A 96 -8.13 -6.74 6.38
CA LEU A 96 -6.91 -7.18 7.07
C LEU A 96 -5.70 -6.53 6.40
N PRO A 97 -4.71 -6.04 7.18
CA PRO A 97 -3.44 -5.66 6.59
C PRO A 97 -2.84 -6.82 5.79
N ALA A 98 -2.11 -6.48 4.73
CA ALA A 98 -1.60 -7.49 3.80
C ALA A 98 -0.78 -8.59 4.49
N TRP A 99 0.02 -8.21 5.49
CA TRP A 99 0.85 -9.19 6.23
C TRP A 99 -0.01 -10.17 7.04
N ASP A 100 -1.13 -9.73 7.60
CA ASP A 100 -2.06 -10.60 8.32
C ASP A 100 -2.83 -11.48 7.34
N TRP A 101 -3.24 -10.94 6.21
CA TRP A 101 -3.90 -11.72 5.17
C TRP A 101 -2.99 -12.84 4.66
N ARG A 102 -1.71 -12.54 4.39
CA ARG A 102 -0.73 -13.54 3.98
C ARG A 102 -0.56 -14.64 5.02
N ALA A 103 -0.49 -14.25 6.30
CA ALA A 103 -0.38 -15.20 7.40
C ALA A 103 -1.59 -16.14 7.46
N ALA A 104 -2.80 -15.61 7.25
CA ALA A 104 -4.01 -16.41 7.24
C ALA A 104 -4.05 -17.42 6.08
N GLN A 105 -3.47 -17.06 4.92
CA GLN A 105 -3.42 -17.97 3.76
C GLN A 105 -2.48 -19.16 3.96
N ARG A 106 -1.54 -19.07 4.91
CA ARG A 106 -0.59 -20.15 5.18
C ARG A 106 -1.10 -21.22 6.15
N GLN A 107 -2.28 -21.07 6.66
CA GLN A 107 -2.88 -22.03 7.60
C GLN A 107 -3.62 -23.16 6.89
#